data_74ff07fee1d932df535ebb6443ef5e3c
#
_entry.id   74ff07fee1d932df535ebb6443ef5e3c
#
_cell.length_a   1.000
_cell.length_b   1.000
_cell.length_c   1.000
_cell.angle_alpha   90.00
_cell.angle_beta   90.00
_cell.angle_gamma   90.00
#
_symmetry.space_group_name_H-M   'P 1'
#
loop_
_entity.id
_entity.type
_entity.pdbx_description
1 polymer ?
#
loop_
_entity_poly.entity_id
_entity_poly.type
_entity_poly.pdbx_seq_one_letter_code
_entity_poly.pdbx_strand_id
1 'polypeptide(L)'
;GKRQKIDHVHLFNEIYWALSNNRLPQDFLEHSTNRQQQIDAGYKYLPLENIEDDLKKKADEIVHKFNVSYSFKTINSEGTSRERNLLFHDFHYHSVYRNNNRFIEIDSNRAKKMNHLRFTNVKPSDNKKNVITLLNQIKGYVSYFQGAVKSIAQNYQETINERRNSKDIEYGYDLALSTVLEEFRLEGKYKMFIMDNILSERERTNPSQKQKPEIQYDFSIYENGFRYYDFIDDEQHETITKTFIYNFNNTPEKFLLKLSERSKVIGISATARVETVTGNYDIGYLKKQLGDKFCELSIDEKAYRKNLVDKQTEHYDDVTIHPIWVQNDDSSKAVLEGFVKLLNGDEELAFDIIGKIGNDNGFIQARYLRIAIAFDHFIKEESINAMLCLLNKEPKAYDDKLRSTTLETIFDNLIYLRNLQDKFQTVGDDGVLTYNINNAYRIINSADFESKKEDFTDQLQKGQKIFLISMYQTVGAGQNLQYIAPNVDRLIDVRSETLESFNKEKTDINAIYLDKPTHLIQLINKKLDEEGFIRYLFQLEFVLEAGRISLQTLNMEVTRAFQNLMA
;
A
#
# COMPACT_ATOMS: atom_id res chain seq x y z
N GLY A 1 -11.26 5.97 17.66
CA GLY A 1 -10.07 5.38 18.27
C GLY A 1 -9.38 4.45 17.30
N LYS A 2 -8.09 4.64 17.03
CA LYS A 2 -7.29 3.69 16.24
C LYS A 2 -7.32 2.34 16.98
N ARG A 3 -7.86 1.29 16.34
CA ARG A 3 -7.78 -0.07 16.87
C ARG A 3 -6.29 -0.43 16.99
N GLN A 4 -5.81 -0.57 18.21
CA GLN A 4 -4.48 -1.10 18.48
C GLN A 4 -4.45 -2.54 17.98
N LYS A 5 -3.66 -2.82 16.94
CA LYS A 5 -3.43 -4.20 16.49
C LYS A 5 -2.67 -4.95 17.58
N ILE A 6 -3.16 -6.12 17.94
CA ILE A 6 -2.46 -7.03 18.84
C ILE A 6 -1.28 -7.63 18.10
N ASP A 7 -0.10 -7.57 18.68
CA ASP A 7 1.10 -8.25 18.19
C ASP A 7 1.58 -9.33 19.16
N HIS A 8 2.60 -10.09 18.77
CA HIS A 8 3.12 -11.18 19.57
C HIS A 8 3.74 -10.72 20.91
N VAL A 9 4.25 -9.49 20.98
CA VAL A 9 4.85 -8.96 22.23
C VAL A 9 3.76 -8.65 23.23
N HIS A 10 2.69 -7.98 22.81
CA HIS A 10 1.53 -7.73 23.67
C HIS A 10 0.90 -9.04 24.14
N LEU A 11 0.74 -9.99 23.21
CA LEU A 11 0.17 -11.29 23.55
C LEU A 11 1.06 -12.08 24.51
N PHE A 12 2.37 -12.06 24.32
CA PHE A 12 3.33 -12.67 25.25
C PHE A 12 3.22 -12.09 26.64
N ASN A 13 3.13 -10.77 26.76
CA ASN A 13 3.01 -10.10 28.05
C ASN A 13 1.71 -10.49 28.77
N GLU A 14 0.59 -10.57 28.07
CA GLU A 14 -0.69 -10.99 28.66
C GLU A 14 -0.65 -12.45 29.11
N ILE A 15 -0.12 -13.34 28.27
CA ILE A 15 0.04 -14.76 28.62
C ILE A 15 0.97 -14.90 29.83
N TYR A 16 2.10 -14.20 29.84
CA TYR A 16 3.05 -14.25 30.96
C TYR A 16 2.44 -13.74 32.27
N TRP A 17 1.68 -12.64 32.19
CA TRP A 17 0.96 -12.09 33.32
C TRP A 17 -0.08 -13.09 33.86
N ALA A 18 -0.88 -13.68 32.95
CA ALA A 18 -1.89 -14.68 33.29
C ALA A 18 -1.29 -15.89 34.02
N LEU A 19 -0.23 -16.49 33.43
CA LEU A 19 0.47 -17.62 34.03
C LEU A 19 1.20 -17.30 35.34
N SER A 20 1.56 -16.04 35.55
CA SER A 20 2.25 -15.62 36.78
C SER A 20 1.31 -15.37 37.95
N ASN A 21 0.05 -15.02 37.65
CA ASN A 21 -0.91 -14.59 38.69
C ASN A 21 -2.08 -15.56 38.89
N ASN A 22 -2.23 -16.56 38.03
CA ASN A 22 -3.35 -17.51 38.08
C ASN A 22 -2.82 -18.95 38.03
N ARG A 23 -3.66 -19.88 38.49
CA ARG A 23 -3.47 -21.33 38.36
C ARG A 23 -4.72 -21.92 37.73
N LEU A 24 -4.52 -22.89 36.86
CA LEU A 24 -5.65 -23.65 36.30
C LEU A 24 -6.32 -24.48 37.37
N PRO A 25 -7.66 -24.54 37.41
CA PRO A 25 -8.38 -25.41 38.36
C PRO A 25 -8.02 -26.87 38.11
N GLN A 26 -7.87 -27.64 39.22
CA GLN A 26 -7.43 -29.03 39.16
C GLN A 26 -8.49 -29.92 38.47
N ASP A 27 -9.75 -29.67 38.73
CA ASP A 27 -10.87 -30.35 38.07
C ASP A 27 -10.89 -30.10 36.58
N PHE A 28 -10.54 -28.89 36.13
CA PHE A 28 -10.39 -28.57 34.72
C PHE A 28 -9.22 -29.35 34.10
N LEU A 29 -8.08 -29.44 34.72
CA LEU A 29 -6.93 -30.24 34.25
C LEU A 29 -7.26 -31.73 34.16
N GLU A 30 -8.00 -32.28 35.15
CA GLU A 30 -8.46 -33.67 35.15
C GLU A 30 -9.42 -33.99 34.00
N HIS A 31 -10.28 -33.04 33.62
CA HIS A 31 -11.22 -33.19 32.49
C HIS A 31 -10.55 -33.03 31.12
N SER A 32 -9.37 -32.46 31.09
CA SER A 32 -8.64 -32.19 29.86
C SER A 32 -7.58 -33.26 29.51
N THR A 33 -7.42 -34.30 30.37
CA THR A 33 -6.44 -35.37 30.18
C THR A 33 -7.06 -36.70 29.79
N ASN A 34 -7.03 -37.03 28.51
CA ASN A 34 -7.18 -38.43 28.09
C ASN A 34 -5.78 -39.04 27.85
N ARG A 35 -5.23 -39.68 28.89
CA ARG A 35 -3.84 -40.19 28.93
C ARG A 35 -3.56 -41.25 27.87
N GLN A 36 -4.51 -42.09 27.53
CA GLN A 36 -4.25 -43.29 26.73
C GLN A 36 -4.12 -42.97 25.24
N GLN A 37 -4.96 -42.09 24.71
CA GLN A 37 -4.93 -41.70 23.31
C GLN A 37 -3.69 -40.88 22.91
N GLN A 38 -3.07 -40.18 23.86
CA GLN A 38 -1.86 -39.41 23.61
C GLN A 38 -0.59 -40.29 23.50
N ILE A 39 -0.55 -41.40 24.24
CA ILE A 39 0.52 -42.38 24.19
C ILE A 39 0.48 -43.18 22.87
N ASP A 40 -0.72 -43.55 22.46
CA ASP A 40 -0.95 -44.35 21.24
C ASP A 40 -0.71 -43.58 19.95
N ALA A 41 -0.90 -42.24 19.98
CA ALA A 41 -0.68 -41.35 18.84
C ALA A 41 0.80 -40.96 18.62
N GLY A 42 1.74 -41.38 19.49
CA GLY A 42 3.18 -41.10 19.34
C GLY A 42 3.58 -39.64 19.54
N TYR A 43 2.68 -38.84 20.08
CA TYR A 43 2.97 -37.42 20.37
C TYR A 43 3.78 -37.30 21.66
N LYS A 44 4.94 -36.66 21.58
CA LYS A 44 5.73 -36.23 22.75
C LYS A 44 5.09 -35.01 23.41
N TYR A 45 3.88 -35.13 23.93
CA TYR A 45 3.31 -34.07 24.77
C TYR A 45 3.69 -34.30 26.22
N LEU A 46 4.08 -33.20 26.88
CA LEU A 46 4.24 -33.18 28.33
C LEU A 46 2.91 -33.58 29.00
N PRO A 47 2.96 -34.29 30.15
CA PRO A 47 1.77 -34.52 30.91
C PRO A 47 1.04 -33.19 31.16
N LEU A 48 -0.27 -33.14 30.94
CA LEU A 48 -1.08 -31.92 31.11
C LEU A 48 -0.99 -31.38 32.57
N GLU A 49 -0.76 -32.24 33.51
CA GLU A 49 -0.50 -31.91 34.92
C GLU A 49 0.61 -30.87 35.11
N ASN A 50 1.58 -30.81 34.19
CA ASN A 50 2.73 -29.92 34.23
C ASN A 50 2.73 -28.85 33.15
N ILE A 51 1.67 -28.77 32.31
CA ILE A 51 1.68 -27.87 31.14
C ILE A 51 1.79 -26.41 31.52
N GLU A 52 1.12 -26.04 32.60
CA GLU A 52 1.14 -24.68 33.13
C GLU A 52 2.54 -24.28 33.60
N ASP A 53 3.20 -25.20 34.35
CA ASP A 53 4.56 -24.96 34.84
C ASP A 53 5.58 -24.97 33.68
N ASP A 54 5.39 -25.81 32.66
CA ASP A 54 6.25 -25.79 31.47
C ASP A 54 6.07 -24.50 30.65
N LEU A 55 4.82 -24.07 30.42
CA LEU A 55 4.52 -22.81 29.75
C LEU A 55 5.14 -21.62 30.51
N LYS A 56 4.99 -21.59 31.83
CA LYS A 56 5.58 -20.54 32.66
C LYS A 56 7.11 -20.58 32.65
N LYS A 57 7.72 -21.75 32.78
CA LYS A 57 9.17 -21.93 32.75
C LYS A 57 9.77 -21.42 31.43
N LYS A 58 9.17 -21.76 30.30
CA LYS A 58 9.63 -21.27 28.99
C LYS A 58 9.49 -19.76 28.83
N ALA A 59 8.42 -19.16 29.37
CA ALA A 59 8.28 -17.71 29.41
C ALA A 59 9.33 -17.06 30.33
N ASP A 60 9.56 -17.62 31.54
CA ASP A 60 10.58 -17.16 32.47
C ASP A 60 12.00 -17.22 31.86
N GLU A 61 12.31 -18.27 31.06
CA GLU A 61 13.58 -18.37 30.34
C GLU A 61 13.81 -17.19 29.40
N ILE A 62 12.77 -16.77 28.66
CA ILE A 62 12.84 -15.61 27.77
C ILE A 62 13.02 -14.32 28.59
N VAL A 63 12.18 -14.13 29.63
CA VAL A 63 12.22 -12.94 30.47
C VAL A 63 13.58 -12.78 31.17
N HIS A 64 14.14 -13.86 31.74
CA HIS A 64 15.44 -13.83 32.39
C HIS A 64 16.61 -13.71 31.42
N LYS A 65 16.56 -14.43 30.30
CA LYS A 65 17.62 -14.39 29.27
C LYS A 65 17.84 -12.99 28.75
N PHE A 66 16.77 -12.25 28.47
CA PHE A 66 16.86 -10.92 27.87
C PHE A 66 16.63 -9.78 28.87
N ASN A 67 16.42 -10.06 30.14
CA ASN A 67 16.07 -9.08 31.17
C ASN A 67 14.88 -8.21 30.72
N VAL A 68 13.80 -8.84 30.22
CA VAL A 68 12.66 -8.13 29.65
C VAL A 68 11.99 -7.17 30.65
N SER A 69 12.13 -7.42 31.95
CA SER A 69 11.65 -6.53 33.03
C SER A 69 12.45 -5.23 33.17
N TYR A 70 13.58 -5.09 32.49
CA TYR A 70 14.37 -3.86 32.53
C TYR A 70 13.83 -2.88 31.50
N SER A 71 14.05 -1.58 31.74
CA SER A 71 13.78 -0.53 30.77
C SER A 71 14.68 -0.67 29.55
N PHE A 72 14.19 -0.28 28.37
CA PHE A 72 14.94 -0.32 27.13
C PHE A 72 15.23 1.08 26.63
N LYS A 73 16.46 1.33 26.17
CA LYS A 73 16.87 2.58 25.54
C LYS A 73 17.82 2.31 24.39
N THR A 74 17.63 2.99 23.25
CA THR A 74 18.57 2.94 22.14
C THR A 74 19.83 3.73 22.45
N ILE A 75 20.99 3.20 22.07
CA ILE A 75 22.25 3.93 22.09
C ILE A 75 22.73 4.02 20.65
N ASN A 76 22.76 5.23 20.12
CA ASN A 76 23.43 5.51 18.87
C ASN A 76 24.93 5.59 19.10
N SER A 77 25.72 5.04 18.20
CA SER A 77 27.18 5.09 18.23
C SER A 77 27.75 6.52 18.18
N GLU A 78 26.94 7.51 17.84
CA GLU A 78 27.31 8.92 17.66
C GLU A 78 26.62 9.89 18.64
N GLY A 79 25.92 9.40 19.66
CA GLY A 79 25.43 10.23 20.77
C GLY A 79 24.23 11.11 20.50
N THR A 80 23.60 11.05 19.34
CA THR A 80 22.38 11.80 19.03
C THR A 80 21.14 10.93 19.24
N SER A 81 20.34 11.29 20.23
CA SER A 81 19.21 10.51 20.77
C SER A 81 17.92 10.52 19.93
N ARG A 82 17.93 11.02 18.69
CA ARG A 82 16.69 11.25 17.94
C ARG A 82 16.62 10.58 16.58
N GLU A 83 17.57 9.74 16.22
CA GLU A 83 17.52 9.05 14.93
C GLU A 83 16.60 7.83 15.02
N ARG A 84 15.70 7.76 14.05
CA ARG A 84 14.82 6.63 13.80
C ARG A 84 15.65 5.44 13.33
N ASN A 85 15.49 4.30 13.99
CA ASN A 85 16.25 3.10 13.68
C ASN A 85 15.30 2.02 13.13
N LEU A 86 15.38 1.77 11.84
CA LEU A 86 14.57 0.79 11.14
C LEU A 86 15.27 -0.55 11.03
N LEU A 87 14.54 -1.62 11.30
CA LEU A 87 14.97 -3.01 11.19
C LEU A 87 13.98 -3.79 10.36
N PHE A 88 14.37 -4.24 9.17
CA PHE A 88 13.59 -5.15 8.37
C PHE A 88 13.84 -6.59 8.79
N HIS A 89 12.78 -7.32 9.06
CA HIS A 89 12.82 -8.74 9.39
C HIS A 89 11.68 -9.45 8.70
N ASP A 90 12.03 -10.19 7.65
CA ASP A 90 11.12 -10.99 6.88
C ASP A 90 11.79 -12.30 6.46
N PHE A 91 10.98 -13.32 6.20
CA PHE A 91 11.46 -14.59 5.65
C PHE A 91 12.20 -14.39 4.34
N HIS A 92 11.66 -13.59 3.45
CA HIS A 92 12.18 -13.33 2.12
C HIS A 92 13.46 -12.52 2.18
N TYR A 93 13.48 -11.46 2.97
CA TYR A 93 14.59 -10.54 3.09
C TYR A 93 15.56 -10.87 4.23
N HIS A 94 15.31 -11.95 4.96
CA HIS A 94 16.14 -12.37 6.08
C HIS A 94 17.60 -12.66 5.66
N SER A 95 17.81 -13.20 4.46
CA SER A 95 19.14 -13.41 3.89
C SER A 95 19.84 -12.10 3.54
N VAL A 96 19.11 -11.15 2.99
CA VAL A 96 19.58 -9.78 2.69
C VAL A 96 19.98 -9.08 3.97
N TYR A 97 19.14 -9.19 4.99
CA TYR A 97 19.39 -8.62 6.29
C TYR A 97 20.65 -9.17 6.95
N ARG A 98 20.88 -10.48 6.85
CA ARG A 98 22.13 -11.12 7.32
C ARG A 98 23.37 -10.61 6.59
N ASN A 99 23.25 -10.34 5.30
CA ASN A 99 24.36 -9.86 4.49
C ASN A 99 24.66 -8.38 4.74
N ASN A 100 23.70 -7.59 5.21
CA ASN A 100 23.89 -6.18 5.53
C ASN A 100 24.50 -5.92 6.90
N ASN A 101 24.80 -6.97 7.66
CA ASN A 101 25.53 -6.88 8.92
C ASN A 101 24.99 -5.88 9.94
N ARG A 102 23.71 -5.49 9.87
CA ARG A 102 23.09 -4.69 10.90
C ARG A 102 22.43 -5.58 11.95
N PHE A 103 22.86 -5.41 13.17
CA PHE A 103 22.34 -6.14 14.31
C PHE A 103 21.98 -5.17 15.42
N ILE A 104 21.00 -5.54 16.24
CA ILE A 104 20.63 -4.80 17.42
C ILE A 104 20.98 -5.65 18.64
N GLU A 105 22.13 -5.36 19.24
CA GLU A 105 22.55 -6.01 20.47
C GLU A 105 21.77 -5.46 21.67
N ILE A 106 21.47 -6.34 22.63
CA ILE A 106 20.92 -5.97 23.93
C ILE A 106 22.06 -6.05 24.94
N ASP A 107 22.51 -4.89 25.41
CA ASP A 107 23.53 -4.76 26.46
C ASP A 107 22.86 -4.37 27.78
N SER A 108 22.85 -5.30 28.75
CA SER A 108 22.10 -5.15 29.97
C SER A 108 22.96 -4.58 31.10
N ASN A 109 22.61 -3.41 31.59
CA ASN A 109 23.18 -2.82 32.79
C ASN A 109 22.34 -3.21 34.04
N ARG A 110 22.84 -4.19 34.80
CA ARG A 110 22.13 -4.71 35.99
C ARG A 110 21.97 -3.67 37.08
N ALA A 111 22.95 -2.81 37.29
CA ALA A 111 22.93 -1.78 38.33
C ALA A 111 21.84 -0.73 38.09
N LYS A 112 21.64 -0.35 36.83
CA LYS A 112 20.63 0.61 36.41
C LYS A 112 19.30 -0.03 36.01
N LYS A 113 19.19 -1.37 36.03
CA LYS A 113 18.03 -2.13 35.49
C LYS A 113 17.62 -1.66 34.12
N MET A 114 18.59 -1.51 33.21
CA MET A 114 18.38 -0.95 31.87
C MET A 114 19.02 -1.84 30.82
N ASN A 115 18.29 -2.04 29.73
CA ASN A 115 18.76 -2.66 28.50
C ASN A 115 19.08 -1.57 27.48
N HIS A 116 20.32 -1.52 27.04
CA HIS A 116 20.76 -0.64 25.97
C HIS A 116 20.65 -1.39 24.63
N LEU A 117 19.91 -0.83 23.70
CA LEU A 117 19.83 -1.31 22.33
C LEU A 117 20.95 -0.63 21.50
N ARG A 118 21.93 -1.43 21.11
CA ARG A 118 23.08 -0.95 20.33
C ARG A 118 23.00 -1.45 18.90
N PHE A 119 22.96 -0.53 17.96
CA PHE A 119 23.02 -0.86 16.54
C PHE A 119 24.49 -1.10 16.14
N THR A 120 24.77 -2.25 15.52
CA THR A 120 26.12 -2.65 15.12
C THR A 120 26.12 -3.29 13.75
N ASN A 121 27.19 -3.08 13.01
CA ASN A 121 27.44 -3.73 11.73
C ASN A 121 28.24 -5.04 11.89
N VAL A 122 28.65 -5.37 13.10
CA VAL A 122 29.38 -6.60 13.42
C VAL A 122 28.40 -7.65 13.89
N LYS A 123 28.46 -8.84 13.29
CA LYS A 123 27.65 -9.99 13.75
C LYS A 123 27.95 -10.29 15.22
N PRO A 124 26.93 -10.23 16.10
CA PRO A 124 27.13 -10.60 17.49
C PRO A 124 27.64 -12.05 17.61
N SER A 125 28.53 -12.30 18.56
CA SER A 125 28.87 -13.68 18.94
C SER A 125 27.60 -14.41 19.42
N ASP A 126 27.57 -15.73 19.32
CA ASP A 126 26.40 -16.55 19.69
C ASP A 126 25.94 -16.34 21.15
N ASN A 127 26.85 -15.85 22.01
CA ASN A 127 26.57 -15.54 23.41
C ASN A 127 25.97 -14.15 23.63
N LYS A 128 25.97 -13.27 22.65
CA LYS A 128 25.40 -11.92 22.80
C LYS A 128 23.90 -11.91 22.50
N LYS A 129 23.18 -11.21 23.35
CA LYS A 129 21.72 -11.03 23.22
C LYS A 129 21.41 -10.09 22.06
N ASN A 130 20.42 -10.46 21.29
CA ASN A 130 20.02 -9.75 20.07
C ASN A 130 18.50 -9.57 20.04
N VAL A 131 18.01 -8.40 19.62
CA VAL A 131 16.58 -8.08 19.57
C VAL A 131 15.82 -9.04 18.63
N ILE A 132 16.40 -9.39 17.47
CA ILE A 132 15.74 -10.33 16.55
C ILE A 132 15.55 -11.69 17.21
N THR A 133 16.56 -12.16 17.94
CA THR A 133 16.49 -13.43 18.66
C THR A 133 15.41 -13.37 19.75
N LEU A 134 15.30 -12.25 20.48
CA LEU A 134 14.22 -12.02 21.44
C LEU A 134 12.85 -12.09 20.78
N LEU A 135 12.63 -11.34 19.70
CA LEU A 135 11.35 -11.29 19.01
C LEU A 135 10.96 -12.65 18.40
N ASN A 136 11.95 -13.39 17.88
CA ASN A 136 11.73 -14.75 17.38
C ASN A 136 11.37 -15.72 18.50
N GLN A 137 12.01 -15.62 19.67
CA GLN A 137 11.68 -16.46 20.80
C GLN A 137 10.30 -16.15 21.36
N ILE A 138 9.91 -14.86 21.43
CA ILE A 138 8.56 -14.45 21.79
C ILE A 138 7.52 -15.02 20.79
N LYS A 139 7.77 -14.90 19.50
CA LYS A 139 6.88 -15.47 18.47
C LYS A 139 6.77 -16.99 18.60
N GLY A 140 7.90 -17.67 18.74
CA GLY A 140 7.92 -19.12 18.93
C GLY A 140 7.17 -19.56 20.18
N TYR A 141 7.32 -18.81 21.28
CA TYR A 141 6.59 -19.07 22.51
C TYR A 141 5.08 -18.89 22.35
N VAL A 142 4.63 -17.81 21.71
CA VAL A 142 3.20 -17.59 21.45
C VAL A 142 2.61 -18.72 20.61
N SER A 143 3.33 -19.18 19.58
CA SER A 143 2.90 -20.33 18.78
C SER A 143 2.84 -21.62 19.60
N TYR A 144 3.81 -21.82 20.49
CA TYR A 144 3.81 -22.96 21.40
C TYR A 144 2.62 -22.93 22.38
N PHE A 145 2.33 -21.77 22.97
CA PHE A 145 1.15 -21.57 23.81
C PHE A 145 -0.16 -21.85 23.05
N GLN A 146 -0.31 -21.34 21.83
CA GLN A 146 -1.48 -21.61 20.99
C GLN A 146 -1.62 -23.09 20.68
N GLY A 147 -0.51 -23.81 20.44
CA GLY A 147 -0.50 -25.25 20.25
C GLY A 147 -0.97 -26.01 21.50
N ALA A 148 -0.52 -25.60 22.69
CA ALA A 148 -0.97 -26.16 23.96
C ALA A 148 -2.47 -25.94 24.18
N VAL A 149 -2.96 -24.71 24.02
CA VAL A 149 -4.38 -24.37 24.14
C VAL A 149 -5.24 -25.17 23.16
N LYS A 150 -4.78 -25.35 21.92
CA LYS A 150 -5.47 -26.16 20.90
C LYS A 150 -5.63 -27.62 21.34
N SER A 151 -4.57 -28.22 21.87
CA SER A 151 -4.61 -29.61 22.37
C SER A 151 -5.50 -29.76 23.60
N ILE A 152 -5.42 -28.83 24.55
CA ILE A 152 -6.27 -28.82 25.75
C ILE A 152 -7.74 -28.68 25.34
N ALA A 153 -8.08 -27.78 24.42
CA ALA A 153 -9.44 -27.55 23.96
C ALA A 153 -10.02 -28.80 23.25
N GLN A 154 -9.20 -29.50 22.49
CA GLN A 154 -9.64 -30.75 21.85
C GLN A 154 -9.94 -31.84 22.88
N ASN A 155 -9.03 -32.06 23.83
CA ASN A 155 -9.26 -33.05 24.89
C ASN A 155 -10.46 -32.69 25.77
N TYR A 156 -10.63 -31.42 26.08
CA TYR A 156 -11.78 -30.93 26.87
C TYR A 156 -13.09 -31.16 26.11
N GLN A 157 -13.15 -30.86 24.84
CA GLN A 157 -14.30 -31.14 23.97
C GLN A 157 -14.67 -32.62 23.99
N GLU A 158 -13.68 -33.49 23.73
CA GLU A 158 -13.89 -34.93 23.71
C GLU A 158 -14.42 -35.45 25.05
N THR A 159 -13.79 -35.06 26.17
CA THR A 159 -14.22 -35.46 27.51
C THR A 159 -15.63 -35.01 27.86
N ILE A 160 -16.01 -33.77 27.51
CA ILE A 160 -17.36 -33.27 27.73
C ILE A 160 -18.38 -34.04 26.89
N ASN A 161 -18.08 -34.35 25.62
CA ASN A 161 -18.98 -35.08 24.74
C ASN A 161 -19.12 -36.55 25.16
N GLU A 162 -18.09 -37.21 25.65
CA GLU A 162 -18.18 -38.56 26.21
C GLU A 162 -19.11 -38.68 27.43
N ARG A 163 -19.24 -37.62 28.21
CA ARG A 163 -20.09 -37.57 29.41
C ARG A 163 -21.53 -37.16 29.10
N ARG A 164 -21.82 -36.68 27.89
CA ARG A 164 -23.15 -36.28 27.45
C ARG A 164 -23.98 -37.48 26.96
N ASN A 165 -25.29 -37.39 27.11
CA ASN A 165 -26.18 -38.36 26.55
C ASN A 165 -26.26 -38.20 25.03
N SER A 166 -26.49 -39.28 24.31
CA SER A 166 -26.61 -39.31 22.83
C SER A 166 -27.72 -38.40 22.24
N LYS A 167 -28.57 -37.81 23.07
CA LYS A 167 -29.64 -36.88 22.68
C LYS A 167 -29.28 -35.42 22.88
N ASP A 168 -28.13 -35.12 23.51
CA ASP A 168 -27.71 -33.76 23.76
C ASP A 168 -26.97 -33.18 22.53
N ILE A 169 -27.09 -31.87 22.37
CA ILE A 169 -26.34 -31.17 21.32
C ILE A 169 -24.85 -31.33 21.58
N GLU A 170 -24.08 -31.67 20.55
CA GLU A 170 -22.62 -31.81 20.64
C GLU A 170 -21.96 -30.50 21.15
N TYR A 171 -21.03 -30.65 22.06
CA TYR A 171 -20.26 -29.53 22.58
C TYR A 171 -19.23 -29.10 21.54
N GLY A 172 -19.39 -27.90 20.98
CA GLY A 172 -18.56 -27.40 19.87
C GLY A 172 -17.11 -27.10 20.29
N TYR A 173 -16.20 -27.27 19.36
CA TYR A 173 -14.78 -26.98 19.58
C TYR A 173 -14.51 -25.50 19.87
N ASP A 174 -15.23 -24.60 19.24
CA ASP A 174 -15.15 -23.16 19.46
C ASP A 174 -15.52 -22.79 20.91
N LEU A 175 -16.53 -23.46 21.46
CA LEU A 175 -16.93 -23.29 22.85
C LEU A 175 -15.88 -23.87 23.81
N ALA A 176 -15.31 -25.04 23.48
CA ALA A 176 -14.22 -25.63 24.26
C ALA A 176 -12.98 -24.71 24.27
N LEU A 177 -12.62 -24.18 23.11
CA LEU A 177 -11.52 -23.24 22.98
C LEU A 177 -11.74 -21.95 23.77
N SER A 178 -12.97 -21.43 23.72
CA SER A 178 -13.38 -20.27 24.52
C SER A 178 -13.22 -20.53 26.02
N THR A 179 -13.71 -21.66 26.50
CA THR A 179 -13.63 -22.07 27.91
C THR A 179 -12.16 -22.21 28.37
N VAL A 180 -11.32 -22.89 27.58
CA VAL A 180 -9.91 -23.06 27.89
C VAL A 180 -9.19 -21.72 28.02
N LEU A 181 -9.43 -20.77 27.12
CA LEU A 181 -8.83 -19.44 27.19
C LEU A 181 -9.32 -18.64 28.39
N GLU A 182 -10.58 -18.81 28.80
CA GLU A 182 -11.14 -18.20 30.02
C GLU A 182 -10.48 -18.76 31.28
N GLU A 183 -10.22 -20.05 31.34
CA GLU A 183 -9.49 -20.67 32.45
C GLU A 183 -8.05 -20.14 32.54
N PHE A 184 -7.39 -19.88 31.40
CA PHE A 184 -6.11 -19.15 31.37
C PHE A 184 -6.24 -17.66 31.68
N ARG A 185 -7.44 -17.15 31.99
CA ARG A 185 -7.70 -15.72 32.23
C ARG A 185 -7.32 -14.81 31.07
N LEU A 186 -7.42 -15.33 29.84
CA LEU A 186 -7.25 -14.55 28.63
C LEU A 186 -8.63 -14.13 28.11
N GLU A 187 -8.92 -12.84 28.25
CA GLU A 187 -10.24 -12.28 27.97
C GLU A 187 -10.20 -11.24 26.84
N GLY A 188 -11.38 -10.82 26.38
CA GLY A 188 -11.56 -9.72 25.45
C GLY A 188 -10.82 -9.90 24.12
N LYS A 189 -10.06 -8.89 23.71
CA LYS A 189 -9.37 -8.85 22.43
C LYS A 189 -8.30 -9.94 22.25
N TYR A 190 -7.63 -10.32 23.33
CA TYR A 190 -6.56 -11.34 23.29
C TYR A 190 -7.15 -12.73 23.08
N LYS A 191 -8.23 -13.05 23.78
CA LYS A 191 -9.01 -14.27 23.57
C LYS A 191 -9.49 -14.38 22.11
N MET A 192 -10.14 -13.33 21.60
CA MET A 192 -10.63 -13.32 20.21
C MET A 192 -9.49 -13.50 19.19
N PHE A 193 -8.36 -12.83 19.40
CA PHE A 193 -7.20 -12.96 18.52
C PHE A 193 -6.67 -14.40 18.45
N ILE A 194 -6.55 -15.09 19.59
CA ILE A 194 -6.10 -16.48 19.66
C ILE A 194 -7.13 -17.41 19.02
N MET A 195 -8.41 -17.21 19.35
CA MET A 195 -9.50 -18.00 18.75
C MET A 195 -9.54 -17.90 17.23
N ASP A 196 -9.50 -16.68 16.69
CA ASP A 196 -9.52 -16.44 15.25
C ASP A 196 -8.33 -17.13 14.55
N ASN A 197 -7.13 -17.07 15.14
CA ASN A 197 -5.96 -17.73 14.59
C ASN A 197 -6.13 -19.26 14.56
N ILE A 198 -6.55 -19.86 15.68
CA ILE A 198 -6.71 -21.32 15.79
C ILE A 198 -7.82 -21.84 14.89
N LEU A 199 -8.97 -21.16 14.87
CA LEU A 199 -10.12 -21.58 14.06
C LEU A 199 -9.85 -21.43 12.56
N SER A 200 -9.17 -20.36 12.15
CA SER A 200 -8.79 -20.15 10.76
C SER A 200 -7.76 -21.19 10.25
N GLU A 201 -6.84 -21.67 11.11
CA GLU A 201 -5.95 -22.77 10.77
C GLU A 201 -6.72 -24.10 10.59
N ARG A 202 -7.71 -24.37 11.44
CA ARG A 202 -8.52 -25.58 11.36
C ARG A 202 -9.38 -25.64 10.09
N GLU A 203 -9.92 -24.52 9.66
CA GLU A 203 -10.67 -24.42 8.40
C GLU A 203 -9.80 -24.73 7.17
N ARG A 204 -8.51 -24.41 7.23
CA ARG A 204 -7.53 -24.69 6.16
C ARG A 204 -7.04 -26.14 6.12
N THR A 205 -7.09 -26.87 7.23
CA THR A 205 -6.70 -28.26 7.35
C THR A 205 -7.88 -29.21 7.22
N ASN A 206 -8.57 -29.21 6.05
CA ASN A 206 -9.56 -30.24 5.74
C ASN A 206 -8.87 -31.60 5.61
N PRO A 207 -9.30 -32.66 6.37
CA PRO A 207 -8.59 -33.92 6.45
C PRO A 207 -8.63 -34.80 5.19
N SER A 208 -9.32 -34.38 4.14
CA SER A 208 -9.48 -35.16 2.89
C SER A 208 -8.31 -35.03 1.89
N GLN A 209 -7.29 -34.25 2.17
CA GLN A 209 -6.08 -34.19 1.32
C GLN A 209 -4.82 -34.47 2.14
N LYS A 210 -4.62 -35.72 2.52
CA LYS A 210 -3.33 -36.23 3.00
C LYS A 210 -2.37 -36.50 1.84
N GLN A 211 -2.01 -35.49 1.08
CA GLN A 211 -0.69 -35.41 0.49
C GLN A 211 0.10 -34.44 1.37
N LYS A 212 1.20 -34.92 2.00
CA LYS A 212 2.19 -33.99 2.58
C LYS A 212 2.56 -33.07 1.43
N PRO A 213 2.20 -31.77 1.48
CA PRO A 213 2.76 -30.87 0.50
C PRO A 213 4.27 -30.94 0.74
N GLU A 214 5.06 -31.27 -0.28
CA GLU A 214 6.42 -30.74 -0.33
C GLU A 214 6.26 -29.28 0.02
N ILE A 215 6.90 -28.85 1.11
CA ILE A 215 6.93 -27.45 1.49
C ILE A 215 7.78 -26.77 0.41
N GLN A 216 7.19 -26.50 -0.73
CA GLN A 216 7.69 -25.49 -1.62
C GLN A 216 7.52 -24.20 -0.82
N TYR A 217 8.64 -23.73 -0.28
CA TYR A 217 8.69 -22.39 0.29
C TYR A 217 8.34 -21.43 -0.83
N ASP A 218 7.07 -21.09 -0.92
CA ASP A 218 6.63 -19.97 -1.72
C ASP A 218 7.11 -18.71 -0.99
N PHE A 219 8.21 -18.16 -1.45
CA PHE A 219 8.82 -16.96 -0.88
C PHE A 219 8.11 -15.69 -1.35
N SER A 220 6.96 -15.81 -1.98
CA SER A 220 6.23 -14.67 -2.49
C SER A 220 5.75 -13.79 -1.34
N ILE A 221 5.77 -12.49 -1.57
CA ILE A 221 5.24 -11.48 -0.64
C ILE A 221 3.74 -11.71 -0.38
N TYR A 222 3.02 -12.32 -1.33
CA TYR A 222 1.61 -12.64 -1.20
C TYR A 222 1.36 -13.69 -0.12
N GLU A 223 2.25 -14.66 0.06
CA GLU A 223 2.08 -15.72 1.06
C GLU A 223 2.63 -15.31 2.42
N ASN A 224 3.81 -14.74 2.44
CA ASN A 224 4.56 -14.48 3.66
C ASN A 224 4.40 -13.04 4.17
N GLY A 225 4.10 -12.09 3.28
CA GLY A 225 4.15 -10.67 3.59
C GLY A 225 5.56 -10.21 3.93
N PHE A 226 5.71 -9.07 4.50
CA PHE A 226 6.95 -8.63 5.12
C PHE A 226 6.70 -7.82 6.38
N ARG A 227 7.73 -7.74 7.23
CA ARG A 227 7.65 -7.09 8.53
C ARG A 227 8.85 -6.19 8.75
N TYR A 228 8.62 -5.01 9.31
CA TYR A 228 9.70 -4.17 9.80
C TYR A 228 9.40 -3.62 11.18
N TYR A 229 10.45 -3.25 11.87
CA TYR A 229 10.43 -2.70 13.21
C TYR A 229 11.04 -1.31 13.19
N ASP A 230 10.38 -0.39 13.85
CA ASP A 230 10.86 0.98 14.04
C ASP A 230 11.09 1.23 15.52
N PHE A 231 12.29 1.62 15.88
CA PHE A 231 12.69 1.85 17.27
C PHE A 231 12.85 3.35 17.49
N ILE A 232 12.02 3.91 18.35
CA ILE A 232 12.00 5.34 18.66
C ILE A 232 12.04 5.49 20.18
N ASP A 233 13.00 6.27 20.70
CA ASP A 233 13.04 6.58 22.12
C ASP A 233 11.87 7.48 22.49
N ASP A 234 11.30 7.26 23.69
CA ASP A 234 10.18 8.05 24.18
C ASP A 234 10.69 9.44 24.59
N GLU A 235 10.05 10.49 24.08
CA GLU A 235 10.43 11.88 24.39
C GLU A 235 10.14 12.27 25.83
N GLN A 236 9.15 11.62 26.47
CA GLN A 236 8.72 11.91 27.84
C GLN A 236 9.43 11.04 28.89
N HIS A 237 10.00 9.91 28.46
CA HIS A 237 10.61 8.92 29.36
C HIS A 237 11.98 8.50 28.84
N GLU A 238 13.03 9.03 29.42
CA GLU A 238 14.42 8.79 29.01
C GLU A 238 14.88 7.32 29.00
N THR A 239 14.14 6.42 29.64
CA THR A 239 14.49 5.00 29.77
C THR A 239 13.65 4.07 28.93
N ILE A 240 12.75 4.60 28.09
CA ILE A 240 11.81 3.82 27.29
C ILE A 240 12.10 3.98 25.81
N THR A 241 12.23 2.86 25.10
CA THR A 241 12.23 2.79 23.63
C THR A 241 10.90 2.22 23.18
N LYS A 242 10.17 2.93 22.34
CA LYS A 242 8.97 2.43 21.67
C LYS A 242 9.38 1.61 20.46
N THR A 243 8.82 0.42 20.34
CA THR A 243 8.99 -0.42 19.15
C THR A 243 7.68 -0.46 18.39
N PHE A 244 7.67 0.05 17.18
CA PHE A 244 6.54 -0.07 16.27
C PHE A 244 6.78 -1.27 15.37
N ILE A 245 5.80 -2.15 15.27
CA ILE A 245 5.86 -3.35 14.45
C ILE A 245 4.88 -3.18 13.30
N TYR A 246 5.41 -3.16 12.09
CA TYR A 246 4.62 -3.09 10.87
C TYR A 246 4.63 -4.45 10.19
N ASN A 247 3.46 -4.96 9.89
CA ASN A 247 3.28 -6.25 9.23
C ASN A 247 2.39 -6.08 8.00
N PHE A 248 2.94 -6.42 6.84
CA PHE A 248 2.29 -6.33 5.55
C PHE A 248 2.10 -7.73 5.00
N ASN A 249 0.94 -8.30 5.25
CA ASN A 249 0.57 -9.64 4.77
C ASN A 249 -0.79 -9.68 4.08
N ASN A 250 -1.42 -8.52 3.90
CA ASN A 250 -2.69 -8.40 3.20
C ASN A 250 -2.47 -7.61 1.91
N THR A 251 -2.69 -8.26 0.78
CA THR A 251 -2.68 -7.64 -0.54
C THR A 251 -4.09 -7.59 -1.13
N PRO A 252 -4.33 -6.77 -2.14
CA PRO A 252 -5.60 -6.75 -2.86
C PRO A 252 -5.98 -8.13 -3.41
N GLU A 253 -5.01 -8.91 -3.88
CA GLU A 253 -5.20 -10.26 -4.39
C GLU A 253 -5.73 -11.21 -3.32
N LYS A 254 -5.15 -11.19 -2.12
CA LYS A 254 -5.64 -11.99 -0.97
C LYS A 254 -7.05 -11.60 -0.58
N PHE A 255 -7.38 -10.31 -0.65
CA PHE A 255 -8.74 -9.86 -0.43
C PHE A 255 -9.72 -10.44 -1.46
N LEU A 256 -9.35 -10.41 -2.75
CA LEU A 256 -10.17 -10.99 -3.81
C LEU A 256 -10.32 -12.50 -3.65
N LEU A 257 -9.25 -13.23 -3.30
CA LEU A 257 -9.31 -14.66 -3.01
C LEU A 257 -10.29 -14.95 -1.88
N LYS A 258 -10.20 -14.21 -0.78
CA LYS A 258 -11.10 -14.38 0.36
C LYS A 258 -12.56 -14.05 0.01
N LEU A 259 -12.77 -13.06 -0.84
CA LEU A 259 -14.11 -12.71 -1.34
C LEU A 259 -14.65 -13.84 -2.23
N SER A 260 -13.82 -14.46 -3.06
CA SER A 260 -14.20 -15.55 -3.96
C SER A 260 -14.53 -16.86 -3.25
N GLU A 261 -14.10 -17.05 -2.00
CA GLU A 261 -14.51 -18.19 -1.17
C GLU A 261 -16.01 -18.20 -0.87
N ARG A 262 -16.63 -17.03 -0.83
CA ARG A 262 -18.03 -16.83 -0.41
C ARG A 262 -18.96 -16.32 -1.49
N SER A 263 -18.41 -15.84 -2.61
CA SER A 263 -19.19 -15.22 -3.69
C SER A 263 -18.51 -15.40 -5.05
N LYS A 264 -19.32 -15.28 -6.12
CA LYS A 264 -18.76 -15.14 -7.47
C LYS A 264 -18.28 -13.71 -7.64
N VAL A 265 -17.01 -13.55 -8.02
CA VAL A 265 -16.40 -12.26 -8.28
C VAL A 265 -16.25 -12.07 -9.78
N ILE A 266 -16.83 -11.00 -10.31
CA ILE A 266 -16.68 -10.60 -11.72
C ILE A 266 -15.89 -9.31 -11.75
N GLY A 267 -14.67 -9.37 -12.30
CA GLY A 267 -13.80 -8.21 -12.51
C GLY A 267 -14.01 -7.64 -13.91
N ILE A 268 -14.35 -6.36 -13.99
CA ILE A 268 -14.47 -5.61 -15.26
C ILE A 268 -13.55 -4.40 -15.16
N SER A 269 -12.51 -4.35 -16.00
CA SER A 269 -11.61 -3.21 -16.06
C SER A 269 -10.90 -3.17 -17.42
N ALA A 270 -10.78 -2.00 -18.00
CA ALA A 270 -10.01 -1.78 -19.23
C ALA A 270 -8.50 -2.02 -19.02
N THR A 271 -8.00 -1.89 -17.80
CA THR A 271 -6.58 -1.90 -17.46
C THR A 271 -6.17 -3.06 -16.55
N ALA A 272 -7.06 -4.00 -16.22
CA ALA A 272 -6.78 -5.08 -15.26
C ALA A 272 -5.61 -5.98 -15.67
N ARG A 273 -5.30 -6.07 -16.97
CA ARG A 273 -4.20 -6.87 -17.52
C ARG A 273 -2.97 -6.06 -17.94
N VAL A 274 -3.02 -4.75 -17.78
CA VAL A 274 -1.83 -3.94 -18.06
C VAL A 274 -0.80 -4.27 -17.00
N GLU A 275 0.31 -4.87 -17.42
CA GLU A 275 1.42 -5.17 -16.53
C GLU A 275 1.98 -3.85 -15.99
N THR A 276 1.72 -3.59 -14.74
CA THR A 276 2.29 -2.46 -13.99
C THR A 276 3.06 -2.98 -12.80
N VAL A 277 4.11 -2.28 -12.44
CA VAL A 277 4.94 -2.63 -11.28
C VAL A 277 4.18 -2.42 -9.97
N THR A 278 3.24 -1.48 -9.95
CA THR A 278 2.36 -1.21 -8.81
C THR A 278 1.03 -0.68 -9.35
N GLY A 279 -0.07 -1.18 -8.83
CA GLY A 279 -1.39 -0.59 -9.11
C GLY A 279 -2.40 -1.52 -9.77
N ASN A 280 -1.99 -2.64 -10.35
CA ASN A 280 -2.89 -3.68 -10.85
C ASN A 280 -2.78 -4.95 -10.04
N TYR A 281 -3.83 -5.79 -10.14
CA TYR A 281 -3.81 -7.10 -9.52
C TYR A 281 -2.83 -8.03 -10.23
N ASP A 282 -2.12 -8.86 -9.47
CA ASP A 282 -1.38 -9.98 -10.02
C ASP A 282 -2.34 -11.10 -10.44
N ILE A 283 -2.66 -11.08 -11.73
CA ILE A 283 -3.56 -12.07 -12.34
C ILE A 283 -2.92 -13.47 -12.34
N GLY A 284 -1.59 -13.55 -12.48
CA GLY A 284 -0.85 -14.82 -12.42
C GLY A 284 -1.01 -15.49 -11.06
N TYR A 285 -0.85 -14.73 -9.98
CA TYR A 285 -1.09 -15.21 -8.62
C TYR A 285 -2.54 -15.67 -8.42
N LEU A 286 -3.52 -14.88 -8.86
CA LEU A 286 -4.93 -15.24 -8.75
C LEU A 286 -5.27 -16.54 -9.51
N LYS A 287 -4.73 -16.72 -10.72
CA LYS A 287 -4.88 -17.96 -11.51
C LYS A 287 -4.31 -19.16 -10.79
N LYS A 288 -3.08 -19.02 -10.25
CA LYS A 288 -2.40 -20.09 -9.50
C LYS A 288 -3.21 -20.53 -8.28
N GLN A 289 -3.78 -19.58 -7.54
CA GLN A 289 -4.54 -19.85 -6.31
C GLN A 289 -5.94 -20.42 -6.57
N LEU A 290 -6.63 -19.93 -7.60
CA LEU A 290 -8.00 -20.33 -7.92
C LEU A 290 -8.08 -21.57 -8.82
N GLY A 291 -7.01 -21.87 -9.58
CA GLY A 291 -6.98 -23.00 -10.51
C GLY A 291 -8.19 -22.96 -11.47
N ASP A 292 -8.92 -24.06 -11.57
CA ASP A 292 -10.09 -24.21 -12.45
C ASP A 292 -11.27 -23.27 -12.11
N LYS A 293 -11.23 -22.65 -10.95
CA LYS A 293 -12.25 -21.65 -10.54
C LYS A 293 -11.99 -20.26 -11.12
N PHE A 294 -10.80 -20.03 -11.70
CA PHE A 294 -10.48 -18.79 -12.38
C PHE A 294 -10.96 -18.87 -13.83
N CYS A 295 -12.00 -18.10 -14.15
CA CYS A 295 -12.57 -18.07 -15.48
C CYS A 295 -12.07 -16.84 -16.27
N GLU A 296 -11.66 -17.07 -17.49
CA GLU A 296 -11.40 -16.03 -18.49
C GLU A 296 -12.37 -16.21 -19.66
N LEU A 297 -12.52 -15.16 -20.44
CA LEU A 297 -13.22 -15.26 -21.71
C LEU A 297 -12.58 -16.36 -22.58
N SER A 298 -13.40 -17.19 -23.21
CA SER A 298 -12.97 -18.17 -24.20
C SER A 298 -12.28 -17.51 -25.38
N ILE A 299 -11.62 -18.31 -26.23
CA ILE A 299 -10.97 -17.83 -27.45
C ILE A 299 -12.00 -17.13 -28.36
N ASP A 300 -13.18 -17.72 -28.52
CA ASP A 300 -14.23 -17.19 -29.37
C ASP A 300 -14.81 -15.88 -28.83
N GLU A 301 -15.04 -15.81 -27.51
CA GLU A 301 -15.48 -14.58 -26.84
C GLU A 301 -14.42 -13.47 -26.94
N LYS A 302 -13.15 -13.81 -26.81
CA LYS A 302 -12.05 -12.85 -27.02
C LYS A 302 -12.01 -12.38 -28.47
N ALA A 303 -12.17 -13.27 -29.44
CA ALA A 303 -12.22 -12.92 -30.87
C ALA A 303 -13.43 -12.03 -31.20
N TYR A 304 -14.60 -12.36 -30.65
CA TYR A 304 -15.79 -11.54 -30.79
C TYR A 304 -15.58 -10.12 -30.21
N ARG A 305 -15.05 -10.03 -28.99
CA ARG A 305 -14.76 -8.74 -28.34
C ARG A 305 -13.71 -7.94 -29.12
N LYS A 306 -12.66 -8.61 -29.61
CA LYS A 306 -11.66 -7.97 -30.46
C LYS A 306 -12.29 -7.38 -31.72
N ASN A 307 -13.12 -8.15 -32.40
CA ASN A 307 -13.83 -7.66 -33.61
C ASN A 307 -14.70 -6.42 -33.29
N LEU A 308 -15.38 -6.39 -32.15
CA LEU A 308 -16.13 -5.21 -31.72
C LEU A 308 -15.23 -3.99 -31.51
N VAL A 309 -14.08 -4.17 -30.86
CA VAL A 309 -13.12 -3.09 -30.65
C VAL A 309 -12.52 -2.64 -31.97
N ASP A 310 -12.12 -3.57 -32.84
CA ASP A 310 -11.57 -3.27 -34.17
C ASP A 310 -12.57 -2.43 -34.99
N LYS A 311 -13.86 -2.76 -34.93
CA LYS A 311 -14.92 -1.95 -35.54
C LYS A 311 -15.13 -0.57 -34.91
N GLN A 312 -14.92 -0.45 -33.60
CA GLN A 312 -15.00 0.84 -32.90
C GLN A 312 -13.83 1.77 -33.21
N THR A 313 -12.73 1.23 -33.73
CA THR A 313 -11.48 1.94 -33.98
C THR A 313 -11.00 1.78 -35.42
N GLU A 314 -11.88 1.39 -36.36
CA GLU A 314 -11.53 1.03 -37.75
C GLU A 314 -10.81 2.18 -38.48
N HIS A 315 -11.23 3.43 -38.25
CA HIS A 315 -10.66 4.62 -38.86
C HIS A 315 -9.74 5.41 -37.91
N TYR A 316 -9.16 4.76 -36.91
CA TYR A 316 -8.26 5.45 -35.97
C TYR A 316 -6.96 5.92 -36.67
N ASP A 317 -6.58 5.30 -37.77
CA ASP A 317 -5.43 5.69 -38.58
C ASP A 317 -5.63 7.06 -39.29
N ASP A 318 -6.86 7.55 -39.38
CA ASP A 318 -7.18 8.90 -39.89
C ASP A 318 -6.91 9.99 -38.84
N VAL A 319 -6.66 9.60 -37.56
CA VAL A 319 -6.37 10.53 -36.48
C VAL A 319 -4.86 10.76 -36.36
N THR A 320 -4.44 12.01 -36.60
CA THR A 320 -3.03 12.38 -36.42
C THR A 320 -2.76 12.78 -34.96
N ILE A 321 -1.79 12.11 -34.35
CA ILE A 321 -1.33 12.43 -33.00
C ILE A 321 -0.05 13.25 -33.08
N HIS A 322 -0.05 14.46 -32.50
CA HIS A 322 1.09 15.35 -32.43
C HIS A 322 1.74 15.32 -31.02
N PRO A 323 2.78 14.48 -30.78
CA PRO A 323 3.45 14.46 -29.49
C PRO A 323 4.35 15.68 -29.32
N ILE A 324 4.21 16.39 -28.21
CA ILE A 324 5.03 17.54 -27.83
C ILE A 324 5.78 17.23 -26.55
N TRP A 325 7.10 17.30 -26.58
CA TRP A 325 7.93 17.09 -25.42
C TRP A 325 8.11 18.39 -24.65
N VAL A 326 7.68 18.39 -23.40
CA VAL A 326 7.88 19.51 -22.49
C VAL A 326 9.23 19.34 -21.76
N GLN A 327 9.94 20.44 -21.55
CA GLN A 327 11.24 20.47 -20.88
C GLN A 327 11.28 19.64 -19.58
N ASN A 328 12.36 18.89 -19.40
CA ASN A 328 12.48 17.91 -18.32
C ASN A 328 13.67 18.17 -17.38
N ASP A 329 14.33 19.32 -17.48
CA ASP A 329 15.42 19.75 -16.59
C ASP A 329 14.81 20.47 -15.38
N ASP A 330 15.07 19.94 -14.17
CA ASP A 330 14.56 20.46 -12.91
C ASP A 330 15.60 21.37 -12.20
N SER A 331 16.68 21.75 -12.89
CA SER A 331 17.66 22.70 -12.32
C SER A 331 17.05 24.11 -12.23
N SER A 332 17.36 24.85 -11.17
CA SER A 332 16.85 26.21 -10.98
C SER A 332 17.20 27.15 -12.14
N LYS A 333 18.37 26.95 -12.76
CA LYS A 333 18.79 27.70 -13.95
C LYS A 333 17.87 27.41 -15.14
N ALA A 334 17.62 26.13 -15.46
CA ALA A 334 16.76 25.75 -16.57
C ALA A 334 15.31 26.19 -16.35
N VAL A 335 14.84 26.17 -15.11
CA VAL A 335 13.50 26.67 -14.75
C VAL A 335 13.38 28.16 -14.99
N LEU A 336 14.36 28.96 -14.56
CA LEU A 336 14.37 30.40 -14.79
C LEU A 336 14.43 30.71 -16.28
N GLU A 337 15.36 30.14 -17.03
CA GLU A 337 15.46 30.30 -18.49
C GLU A 337 14.15 29.90 -19.19
N GLY A 338 13.50 28.84 -18.71
CA GLY A 338 12.21 28.38 -19.22
C GLY A 338 11.10 29.40 -19.00
N PHE A 339 10.97 29.99 -17.81
CA PHE A 339 9.99 31.03 -17.54
C PHE A 339 10.31 32.31 -18.34
N VAL A 340 11.57 32.75 -18.38
CA VAL A 340 11.96 33.92 -19.19
C VAL A 340 11.57 33.73 -20.65
N LYS A 341 11.83 32.57 -21.23
CA LYS A 341 11.42 32.24 -22.61
C LYS A 341 9.92 32.24 -22.77
N LEU A 342 9.17 31.64 -21.84
CA LEU A 342 7.71 31.56 -21.85
C LEU A 342 7.07 32.96 -21.77
N LEU A 343 7.70 33.86 -21.03
CA LEU A 343 7.25 35.24 -20.78
C LEU A 343 7.84 36.27 -21.75
N ASN A 344 8.25 35.85 -22.96
CA ASN A 344 8.76 36.70 -24.03
C ASN A 344 10.03 37.49 -23.64
N GLY A 345 10.86 36.99 -22.72
CA GLY A 345 12.10 37.62 -22.28
C GLY A 345 11.96 38.51 -21.03
N ASP A 346 10.82 38.56 -20.41
CA ASP A 346 10.57 39.32 -19.20
C ASP A 346 11.18 38.61 -17.98
N GLU A 347 12.41 38.98 -17.61
CA GLU A 347 13.12 38.39 -16.47
C GLU A 347 12.50 38.82 -15.13
N GLU A 348 12.01 40.06 -15.00
CA GLU A 348 11.42 40.57 -13.76
C GLU A 348 10.15 39.79 -13.41
N LEU A 349 9.27 39.58 -14.38
CA LEU A 349 8.07 38.78 -14.20
C LEU A 349 8.40 37.30 -13.93
N ALA A 350 9.44 36.76 -14.56
CA ALA A 350 9.89 35.38 -14.30
C ALA A 350 10.35 35.21 -12.85
N PHE A 351 11.15 36.17 -12.32
CA PHE A 351 11.56 36.17 -10.91
C PHE A 351 10.39 36.33 -9.95
N ASP A 352 9.42 37.20 -10.25
CA ASP A 352 8.21 37.38 -9.44
C ASP A 352 7.39 36.08 -9.35
N ILE A 353 7.20 35.40 -10.48
CA ILE A 353 6.49 34.10 -10.54
C ILE A 353 7.23 33.04 -9.71
N ILE A 354 8.54 32.91 -9.86
CA ILE A 354 9.35 31.97 -9.09
C ILE A 354 9.27 32.29 -7.60
N GLY A 355 9.32 33.58 -7.24
CA GLY A 355 9.13 34.04 -5.86
C GLY A 355 7.75 33.68 -5.30
N LYS A 356 6.69 33.78 -6.10
CA LYS A 356 5.31 33.39 -5.71
C LYS A 356 5.14 31.86 -5.56
N ILE A 357 5.90 31.05 -6.29
CA ILE A 357 5.96 29.60 -6.06
C ILE A 357 6.47 29.32 -4.64
N GLY A 358 7.44 30.13 -4.15
CA GLY A 358 7.85 30.15 -2.74
C GLY A 358 8.45 28.82 -2.25
N ASN A 359 9.01 28.01 -3.16
CA ASN A 359 9.62 26.72 -2.84
C ASN A 359 10.91 26.57 -3.66
N ASP A 360 12.04 26.41 -2.98
CA ASP A 360 13.37 26.31 -3.61
C ASP A 360 13.65 24.94 -4.27
N ASN A 361 12.71 24.01 -4.18
CA ASN A 361 12.84 22.70 -4.82
C ASN A 361 12.64 22.81 -6.34
N GLY A 362 13.71 22.65 -7.09
CA GLY A 362 13.69 22.74 -8.55
C GLY A 362 12.66 21.84 -9.24
N PHE A 363 12.40 20.65 -8.70
CA PHE A 363 11.33 19.77 -9.19
C PHE A 363 9.92 20.40 -9.08
N ILE A 364 9.66 21.12 -7.98
CA ILE A 364 8.38 21.80 -7.76
C ILE A 364 8.28 22.98 -8.71
N GLN A 365 9.30 23.81 -8.81
CA GLN A 365 9.33 24.95 -9.71
C GLN A 365 9.17 24.52 -11.19
N ALA A 366 9.89 23.46 -11.59
CA ALA A 366 9.80 22.89 -12.93
C ALA A 366 8.41 22.33 -13.24
N ARG A 367 7.67 21.84 -12.24
CA ARG A 367 6.28 21.41 -12.43
C ARG A 367 5.37 22.58 -12.81
N TYR A 368 5.48 23.71 -12.13
CA TYR A 368 4.73 24.91 -12.52
C TYR A 368 5.08 25.36 -13.94
N LEU A 369 6.36 25.36 -14.29
CA LEU A 369 6.81 25.71 -15.64
C LEU A 369 6.21 24.77 -16.70
N ARG A 370 6.22 23.45 -16.46
CA ARG A 370 5.66 22.48 -17.41
C ARG A 370 4.15 22.66 -17.60
N ILE A 371 3.42 22.89 -16.52
CA ILE A 371 1.97 23.18 -16.59
C ILE A 371 1.73 24.51 -17.33
N ALA A 372 2.54 25.53 -17.07
CA ALA A 372 2.47 26.81 -17.75
C ALA A 372 2.74 26.70 -19.26
N ILE A 373 3.71 25.89 -19.68
CA ILE A 373 4.00 25.61 -21.10
C ILE A 373 2.81 24.89 -21.76
N ALA A 374 2.22 23.91 -21.08
CA ALA A 374 1.04 23.21 -21.59
C ALA A 374 -0.15 24.16 -21.75
N PHE A 375 -0.35 25.04 -20.77
CA PHE A 375 -1.41 26.06 -20.83
C PHE A 375 -1.15 27.09 -21.93
N ASP A 376 0.07 27.58 -22.10
CA ASP A 376 0.44 28.52 -23.19
C ASP A 376 0.19 27.90 -24.58
N HIS A 377 0.53 26.61 -24.75
CA HIS A 377 0.21 25.90 -25.98
C HIS A 377 -1.31 25.80 -26.20
N PHE A 378 -2.06 25.43 -25.16
CA PHE A 378 -3.51 25.34 -25.21
C PHE A 378 -4.18 26.66 -25.64
N ILE A 379 -3.79 27.79 -25.05
CA ILE A 379 -4.44 29.07 -25.38
C ILE A 379 -4.12 29.58 -26.78
N LYS A 380 -2.93 29.24 -27.32
CA LYS A 380 -2.48 29.64 -28.66
C LYS A 380 -3.06 28.78 -29.80
N GLU A 381 -3.16 27.47 -29.55
CA GLU A 381 -3.54 26.53 -30.62
C GLU A 381 -5.05 26.53 -30.80
N GLU A 382 -5.51 27.04 -31.95
CA GLU A 382 -6.96 27.19 -32.25
C GLU A 382 -7.67 25.85 -32.46
N SER A 383 -6.93 24.82 -32.84
CA SER A 383 -7.47 23.48 -33.04
C SER A 383 -7.79 22.75 -31.72
N ILE A 384 -7.25 23.23 -30.60
CA ILE A 384 -7.48 22.64 -29.27
C ILE A 384 -8.64 23.36 -28.59
N ASN A 385 -9.77 22.68 -28.44
CA ASN A 385 -10.92 23.20 -27.69
C ASN A 385 -10.84 22.86 -26.21
N ALA A 386 -10.42 21.64 -25.90
CA ALA A 386 -10.24 21.18 -24.52
C ALA A 386 -8.90 20.49 -24.35
N MET A 387 -8.17 20.83 -23.29
CA MET A 387 -6.95 20.12 -22.88
C MET A 387 -7.11 19.57 -21.48
N LEU A 388 -6.88 18.26 -21.32
CA LEU A 388 -6.84 17.59 -20.02
C LEU A 388 -5.41 17.56 -19.48
N CYS A 389 -5.18 18.24 -18.36
CA CYS A 389 -3.92 18.24 -17.63
C CYS A 389 -3.98 17.23 -16.47
N LEU A 390 -3.28 16.09 -16.61
CA LEU A 390 -3.23 15.04 -15.60
C LEU A 390 -2.01 15.21 -14.71
N LEU A 391 -2.27 15.37 -13.42
CA LEU A 391 -1.26 15.59 -12.39
C LEU A 391 -1.26 14.45 -11.36
N ASN A 392 -0.17 14.33 -10.62
CA ASN A 392 -0.04 13.43 -9.48
C ASN A 392 -0.64 13.99 -8.20
N LYS A 393 -0.86 15.30 -8.15
CA LYS A 393 -1.33 16.02 -6.98
C LYS A 393 -2.32 17.09 -7.41
N GLU A 394 -3.43 17.18 -6.67
CA GLU A 394 -4.42 18.22 -6.84
C GLU A 394 -3.86 19.59 -6.41
N PRO A 395 -3.98 20.63 -7.26
CA PRO A 395 -3.67 21.99 -6.84
C PRO A 395 -4.66 22.47 -5.78
N LYS A 396 -4.17 23.03 -4.67
CA LYS A 396 -4.99 23.57 -3.58
C LYS A 396 -4.57 25.00 -3.24
N ALA A 397 -5.50 25.80 -2.72
CA ALA A 397 -5.26 27.22 -2.42
C ALA A 397 -4.08 27.44 -1.43
N TYR A 398 -3.90 26.53 -0.48
CA TYR A 398 -2.90 26.63 0.60
C TYR A 398 -1.95 25.42 0.60
N ASP A 399 -1.44 25.03 -0.57
CA ASP A 399 -0.52 23.91 -0.69
C ASP A 399 0.93 24.38 -0.92
N ASP A 400 1.90 23.76 -0.24
CA ASP A 400 3.31 24.13 -0.34
C ASP A 400 3.98 23.66 -1.64
N LYS A 401 3.39 22.65 -2.31
CA LYS A 401 3.97 22.01 -3.49
C LYS A 401 3.26 22.34 -4.79
N LEU A 402 1.95 22.61 -4.73
CA LEU A 402 1.17 22.95 -5.91
C LEU A 402 -0.04 23.81 -5.52
N ARG A 403 0.16 25.13 -5.56
CA ARG A 403 -0.83 26.14 -5.16
C ARG A 403 -1.68 26.56 -6.35
N SER A 404 -3.01 26.47 -6.24
CA SER A 404 -3.93 26.84 -7.32
C SER A 404 -3.88 28.34 -7.61
N THR A 405 -3.73 29.19 -6.59
CA THR A 405 -3.62 30.66 -6.78
C THR A 405 -2.34 31.07 -7.52
N THR A 406 -1.24 30.33 -7.37
CA THR A 406 -0.02 30.57 -8.14
C THR A 406 -0.20 30.16 -9.61
N LEU A 407 -0.88 29.01 -9.87
CA LEU A 407 -1.22 28.62 -11.24
C LEU A 407 -2.14 29.65 -11.90
N GLU A 408 -3.15 30.14 -11.18
CA GLU A 408 -4.05 31.19 -11.66
C GLU A 408 -3.28 32.44 -12.06
N THR A 409 -2.36 32.91 -11.22
CA THR A 409 -1.50 34.04 -11.54
C THR A 409 -0.68 33.80 -12.80
N ILE A 410 -0.11 32.61 -12.98
CA ILE A 410 0.67 32.27 -14.18
C ILE A 410 -0.21 32.27 -15.43
N PHE A 411 -1.40 31.67 -15.35
CA PHE A 411 -2.34 31.59 -16.46
C PHE A 411 -2.85 32.97 -16.86
N ASP A 412 -3.18 33.79 -15.88
CA ASP A 412 -3.64 35.15 -16.09
C ASP A 412 -2.57 35.98 -16.86
N ASN A 413 -1.32 35.95 -16.38
CA ASN A 413 -0.22 36.63 -17.07
C ASN A 413 -0.03 36.12 -18.50
N LEU A 414 -0.14 34.81 -18.76
CA LEU A 414 -0.03 34.25 -20.11
C LEU A 414 -1.14 34.72 -21.04
N ILE A 415 -2.40 34.75 -20.56
CA ILE A 415 -3.55 35.25 -21.33
C ILE A 415 -3.33 36.72 -21.70
N TYR A 416 -2.93 37.56 -20.74
CA TYR A 416 -2.63 38.97 -20.98
C TYR A 416 -1.47 39.16 -21.96
N LEU A 417 -0.38 38.41 -21.79
CA LEU A 417 0.80 38.49 -22.64
C LEU A 417 0.52 38.06 -24.10
N ARG A 418 -0.47 37.20 -24.32
CA ARG A 418 -0.90 36.75 -25.64
C ARG A 418 -2.06 37.57 -26.23
N ASN A 419 -2.58 38.56 -25.51
CA ASN A 419 -3.77 39.35 -25.88
C ASN A 419 -4.99 38.47 -26.19
N LEU A 420 -5.27 37.48 -25.35
CA LEU A 420 -6.34 36.49 -25.56
C LEU A 420 -7.51 36.63 -24.56
N GLN A 421 -7.63 37.77 -23.88
CA GLN A 421 -8.68 38.01 -22.89
C GLN A 421 -10.10 37.87 -23.47
N ASP A 422 -10.25 38.25 -24.74
CA ASP A 422 -11.55 38.17 -25.45
C ASP A 422 -12.06 36.72 -25.60
N LYS A 423 -11.16 35.73 -25.55
CA LYS A 423 -11.54 34.30 -25.64
C LYS A 423 -12.15 33.77 -24.34
N PHE A 424 -11.98 34.47 -23.22
CA PHE A 424 -12.38 34.03 -21.89
C PHE A 424 -13.27 35.03 -21.16
N GLN A 425 -14.21 35.61 -21.91
CA GLN A 425 -15.18 36.59 -21.37
C GLN A 425 -16.43 35.90 -20.85
N THR A 426 -17.07 36.56 -19.89
CA THR A 426 -18.41 36.22 -19.40
C THR A 426 -19.33 37.41 -19.58
N VAL A 427 -20.62 37.18 -19.82
CA VAL A 427 -21.63 38.24 -19.86
C VAL A 427 -22.03 38.55 -18.44
N GLY A 428 -21.78 39.77 -18.00
CA GLY A 428 -22.25 40.27 -16.69
C GLY A 428 -23.76 40.47 -16.66
N ASP A 429 -24.32 40.74 -15.47
CA ASP A 429 -25.75 41.02 -15.26
C ASP A 429 -26.21 42.29 -16.01
N ASP A 430 -25.30 43.19 -16.33
CA ASP A 430 -25.47 44.40 -17.12
C ASP A 430 -25.36 44.17 -18.63
N GLY A 431 -25.14 42.92 -19.08
CA GLY A 431 -24.94 42.57 -20.48
C GLY A 431 -23.56 42.90 -21.04
N VAL A 432 -22.63 43.38 -20.21
CA VAL A 432 -21.26 43.72 -20.62
C VAL A 432 -20.37 42.46 -20.58
N LEU A 433 -19.57 42.27 -21.63
CA LEU A 433 -18.57 41.21 -21.70
C LEU A 433 -17.37 41.62 -20.84
N THR A 434 -17.08 40.82 -19.81
CA THR A 434 -15.91 40.98 -18.94
C THR A 434 -15.04 39.76 -18.94
N TYR A 435 -13.72 39.97 -18.94
CA TYR A 435 -12.75 38.89 -18.81
C TYR A 435 -12.88 38.19 -17.44
N ASN A 436 -12.81 36.85 -17.46
CA ASN A 436 -12.81 36.04 -16.25
C ASN A 436 -11.90 34.82 -16.43
N ILE A 437 -10.82 34.76 -15.67
CA ILE A 437 -9.84 33.67 -15.70
C ILE A 437 -10.49 32.31 -15.43
N ASN A 438 -11.54 32.25 -14.65
CA ASN A 438 -12.28 31.03 -14.38
C ASN A 438 -12.94 30.43 -15.63
N ASN A 439 -13.07 31.16 -16.74
CA ASN A 439 -13.52 30.59 -18.01
C ASN A 439 -12.42 29.86 -18.77
N ALA A 440 -11.14 30.07 -18.41
CA ALA A 440 -10.01 29.47 -19.08
C ALA A 440 -9.66 28.08 -18.53
N TYR A 441 -9.89 27.81 -17.25
CA TYR A 441 -9.51 26.54 -16.64
C TYR A 441 -10.49 26.07 -15.55
N ARG A 442 -10.44 24.76 -15.25
CA ARG A 442 -11.13 24.13 -14.13
C ARG A 442 -10.23 23.12 -13.44
N ILE A 443 -10.27 23.09 -12.11
CA ILE A 443 -9.68 22.01 -11.29
C ILE A 443 -10.80 21.06 -10.92
N ILE A 444 -10.65 19.78 -11.26
CA ILE A 444 -11.65 18.74 -11.07
C ILE A 444 -11.10 17.69 -10.12
N ASN A 445 -11.81 17.43 -9.04
CA ASN A 445 -11.53 16.36 -8.09
C ASN A 445 -12.66 15.32 -8.07
N SER A 446 -12.46 14.22 -7.35
CA SER A 446 -13.45 13.13 -7.29
C SER A 446 -14.75 13.51 -6.58
N ALA A 447 -14.74 14.52 -5.72
CA ALA A 447 -15.91 14.92 -4.94
C ALA A 447 -16.89 15.79 -5.74
N ASP A 448 -16.37 16.61 -6.67
CA ASP A 448 -17.16 17.55 -7.47
C ASP A 448 -17.16 17.22 -8.98
N PHE A 449 -16.73 16.00 -9.33
CA PHE A 449 -16.53 15.59 -10.72
C PHE A 449 -17.78 15.78 -11.57
N GLU A 450 -18.93 15.22 -11.17
CA GLU A 450 -20.15 15.25 -11.98
C GLU A 450 -20.70 16.68 -12.20
N SER A 451 -20.72 17.50 -11.14
CA SER A 451 -21.20 18.88 -11.26
C SER A 451 -20.31 19.75 -12.13
N LYS A 452 -18.99 19.60 -12.01
CA LYS A 452 -18.04 20.33 -12.87
C LYS A 452 -18.02 19.81 -14.29
N LYS A 453 -18.30 18.50 -14.48
CA LYS A 453 -18.44 17.92 -15.81
C LYS A 453 -19.58 18.55 -16.59
N GLU A 454 -20.74 18.73 -15.97
CA GLU A 454 -21.87 19.44 -16.60
C GLU A 454 -21.48 20.87 -17.00
N ASP A 455 -20.83 21.62 -16.10
CA ASP A 455 -20.41 23.00 -16.35
C ASP A 455 -19.43 23.10 -17.54
N PHE A 456 -18.34 22.31 -17.55
CA PHE A 456 -17.36 22.43 -18.63
C PHE A 456 -17.86 21.84 -19.97
N THR A 457 -18.72 20.83 -19.95
CA THR A 457 -19.31 20.30 -21.19
C THR A 457 -20.25 21.31 -21.83
N ASP A 458 -21.00 22.04 -21.05
CA ASP A 458 -21.83 23.17 -21.50
C ASP A 458 -21.01 24.29 -22.15
N GLN A 459 -19.86 24.64 -21.56
CA GLN A 459 -18.93 25.61 -22.12
C GLN A 459 -18.36 25.14 -23.48
N LEU A 460 -17.92 23.88 -23.55
CA LEU A 460 -17.39 23.28 -24.77
C LEU A 460 -18.44 23.22 -25.89
N GLN A 461 -19.69 22.89 -25.56
CA GLN A 461 -20.80 22.88 -26.50
C GLN A 461 -21.07 24.27 -27.10
N LYS A 462 -20.83 25.34 -26.32
CA LYS A 462 -20.92 26.74 -26.77
C LYS A 462 -19.69 27.18 -27.59
N GLY A 463 -18.74 26.29 -27.84
CA GLY A 463 -17.50 26.57 -28.56
C GLY A 463 -16.44 27.31 -27.75
N GLN A 464 -16.60 27.39 -26.42
CA GLN A 464 -15.60 28.00 -25.53
C GLN A 464 -14.48 26.99 -25.23
N LYS A 465 -13.25 27.50 -25.14
CA LYS A 465 -12.07 26.68 -24.81
C LYS A 465 -11.96 26.49 -23.31
N ILE A 466 -11.47 25.32 -22.87
CA ILE A 466 -11.23 25.07 -21.45
C ILE A 466 -10.03 24.17 -21.18
N PHE A 467 -9.20 24.54 -20.19
CA PHE A 467 -8.08 23.76 -19.68
C PHE A 467 -8.51 23.05 -18.39
N LEU A 468 -8.59 21.74 -18.42
CA LEU A 468 -9.05 20.90 -17.31
C LEU A 468 -7.86 20.35 -16.55
N ILE A 469 -7.78 20.63 -15.26
CA ILE A 469 -6.73 20.11 -14.38
C ILE A 469 -7.32 19.04 -13.47
N SER A 470 -6.78 17.84 -13.49
CA SER A 470 -7.20 16.76 -12.61
C SER A 470 -6.06 15.81 -12.24
N MET A 471 -6.35 14.85 -11.37
CA MET A 471 -5.39 13.83 -10.99
C MET A 471 -5.54 12.57 -11.84
N TYR A 472 -4.43 11.83 -12.05
CA TYR A 472 -4.47 10.49 -12.66
C TYR A 472 -5.47 9.57 -11.97
N GLN A 473 -5.62 9.68 -10.65
CA GLN A 473 -6.54 8.86 -9.86
C GLN A 473 -8.01 9.21 -10.07
N THR A 474 -8.31 10.45 -10.48
CA THR A 474 -9.69 10.94 -10.66
C THR A 474 -10.19 10.66 -12.08
N VAL A 475 -9.42 11.00 -13.09
CA VAL A 475 -9.85 10.92 -14.50
C VAL A 475 -8.90 10.16 -15.41
N GLY A 476 -7.86 9.54 -14.88
CA GLY A 476 -6.87 8.81 -15.66
C GLY A 476 -7.39 7.52 -16.31
N ALA A 477 -8.47 6.94 -15.77
CA ALA A 477 -9.13 5.78 -16.34
C ALA A 477 -10.61 5.71 -15.93
N GLY A 478 -11.46 5.20 -16.82
CA GLY A 478 -12.86 4.88 -16.51
C GLY A 478 -13.82 6.07 -16.51
N GLN A 479 -13.37 7.28 -16.83
CA GLN A 479 -14.22 8.46 -16.95
C GLN A 479 -14.46 8.83 -18.42
N ASN A 480 -15.70 9.02 -18.77
CA ASN A 480 -16.07 9.52 -20.09
C ASN A 480 -16.19 11.05 -20.05
N LEU A 481 -15.29 11.73 -20.79
CA LEU A 481 -15.22 13.19 -20.88
C LEU A 481 -15.76 13.71 -22.22
N GLN A 482 -16.59 12.93 -22.90
CA GLN A 482 -17.23 13.33 -24.15
C GLN A 482 -18.19 14.50 -23.95
N TYR A 483 -18.23 15.41 -24.92
CA TYR A 483 -19.14 16.53 -24.98
C TYR A 483 -19.76 16.67 -26.38
N ILE A 484 -20.85 17.41 -26.51
CA ILE A 484 -21.45 17.70 -27.80
C ILE A 484 -20.58 18.72 -28.53
N ALA A 485 -20.13 18.37 -29.74
CA ALA A 485 -19.27 19.24 -30.52
C ALA A 485 -20.03 20.49 -31.00
N PRO A 486 -19.44 21.68 -30.92
CA PRO A 486 -20.06 22.90 -31.41
C PRO A 486 -20.18 22.93 -32.96
N ASN A 487 -19.35 22.16 -33.62
CA ASN A 487 -19.41 21.99 -35.10
C ASN A 487 -19.19 20.51 -35.46
N VAL A 488 -20.26 19.86 -35.90
CA VAL A 488 -20.29 18.44 -36.25
C VAL A 488 -19.55 18.16 -37.58
N ASP A 489 -19.48 19.12 -38.49
CA ASP A 489 -18.84 18.95 -39.81
C ASP A 489 -17.31 18.75 -39.72
N ARG A 490 -16.72 19.06 -38.55
CA ARG A 490 -15.29 18.88 -38.29
C ARG A 490 -14.94 17.58 -37.57
N LEU A 491 -15.94 16.76 -37.28
CA LEU A 491 -15.72 15.50 -36.59
C LEU A 491 -15.23 14.42 -37.54
N ILE A 492 -14.30 13.62 -37.06
CA ILE A 492 -13.87 12.38 -37.70
C ILE A 492 -14.55 11.23 -36.95
N ASP A 493 -15.35 10.43 -37.66
CA ASP A 493 -15.89 9.21 -37.06
C ASP A 493 -14.87 8.07 -37.23
N VAL A 494 -14.27 7.67 -36.12
CA VAL A 494 -13.25 6.60 -36.09
C VAL A 494 -13.84 5.20 -36.11
N ARG A 495 -15.15 5.08 -36.07
CA ARG A 495 -15.87 3.80 -36.00
C ARG A 495 -16.22 3.30 -37.40
N SER A 496 -16.36 1.98 -37.50
CA SER A 496 -16.87 1.34 -38.71
C SER A 496 -18.29 1.82 -39.07
N GLU A 497 -18.55 2.03 -40.31
CA GLU A 497 -19.89 2.35 -40.85
C GLU A 497 -20.91 1.23 -40.56
N THR A 498 -20.44 0.01 -40.25
CA THR A 498 -21.29 -1.13 -39.92
C THR A 498 -21.85 -1.11 -38.52
N LEU A 499 -21.37 -0.20 -37.65
CA LEU A 499 -21.91 0.00 -36.31
C LEU A 499 -23.08 0.98 -36.37
N GLU A 500 -24.19 0.64 -35.69
CA GLU A 500 -25.28 1.57 -35.47
C GLU A 500 -24.76 2.87 -34.85
N SER A 501 -25.20 4.01 -35.38
CA SER A 501 -24.71 5.31 -34.99
C SER A 501 -25.16 5.67 -33.58
N PHE A 502 -24.25 5.54 -32.61
CA PHE A 502 -24.39 6.18 -31.31
C PHE A 502 -23.96 7.64 -31.46
N ASN A 503 -24.89 8.58 -31.29
CA ASN A 503 -24.67 10.01 -31.06
C ASN A 503 -23.48 10.61 -31.85
N LYS A 504 -23.66 10.81 -33.17
CA LYS A 504 -22.64 11.41 -34.06
C LYS A 504 -22.22 12.84 -33.67
N GLU A 505 -22.88 13.43 -32.69
CA GLU A 505 -22.66 14.80 -32.25
C GLU A 505 -21.61 14.92 -31.14
N LYS A 506 -21.19 13.80 -30.49
CA LYS A 506 -20.22 13.82 -29.38
C LYS A 506 -18.80 13.65 -29.89
N THR A 507 -17.91 14.42 -29.25
CA THR A 507 -16.46 14.31 -29.42
C THR A 507 -15.75 14.16 -28.10
N ASP A 508 -14.52 13.65 -28.13
CA ASP A 508 -13.62 13.55 -27.01
C ASP A 508 -12.80 14.83 -26.82
N ILE A 509 -12.15 14.97 -25.66
CA ILE A 509 -11.14 15.99 -25.43
C ILE A 509 -9.98 15.74 -26.38
N ASN A 510 -9.56 16.78 -27.11
CA ASN A 510 -8.62 16.65 -28.21
C ASN A 510 -7.15 16.97 -27.88
N ALA A 511 -6.84 17.27 -26.62
CA ALA A 511 -5.45 17.41 -26.15
C ALA A 511 -5.29 16.94 -24.71
N ILE A 512 -4.12 16.38 -24.41
CA ILE A 512 -3.79 15.89 -23.06
C ILE A 512 -2.35 16.26 -22.69
N TYR A 513 -2.17 16.80 -21.48
CA TYR A 513 -0.86 16.93 -20.86
C TYR A 513 -0.70 15.88 -19.77
N LEU A 514 0.39 15.13 -19.82
CA LEU A 514 0.73 14.09 -18.84
C LEU A 514 1.93 14.56 -18.00
N ASP A 515 1.69 14.90 -16.74
CA ASP A 515 2.79 15.18 -15.81
C ASP A 515 3.51 13.88 -15.41
N LYS A 516 4.78 13.98 -15.00
CA LYS A 516 5.58 12.82 -14.58
C LYS A 516 4.85 12.01 -13.49
N PRO A 517 4.53 10.74 -13.70
CA PRO A 517 3.89 9.90 -12.71
C PRO A 517 4.88 9.42 -11.64
N THR A 518 5.50 10.36 -10.92
CA THR A 518 6.62 10.11 -10.01
C THR A 518 6.28 9.21 -8.81
N HIS A 519 5.00 9.08 -8.46
CA HIS A 519 4.56 8.21 -7.38
C HIS A 519 4.33 6.75 -7.80
N LEU A 520 4.34 6.46 -9.11
CA LEU A 520 4.17 5.11 -9.64
C LEU A 520 5.50 4.37 -9.83
N ILE A 521 6.63 5.09 -9.89
CA ILE A 521 7.97 4.53 -10.08
C ILE A 521 8.90 5.14 -9.05
N GLN A 522 9.52 4.30 -8.21
CA GLN A 522 10.56 4.73 -7.29
C GLN A 522 11.94 4.54 -7.95
N LEU A 523 12.69 5.62 -8.01
CA LEU A 523 14.06 5.60 -8.50
C LEU A 523 15.02 5.53 -7.31
N ILE A 524 15.89 4.53 -7.29
CA ILE A 524 16.87 4.28 -6.21
C ILE A 524 17.89 5.43 -6.06
N ASN A 525 18.06 6.24 -7.09
CA ASN A 525 19.06 7.33 -7.11
C ASN A 525 18.67 8.55 -6.26
N LYS A 526 17.50 8.56 -5.63
CA LYS A 526 17.07 9.59 -4.68
C LYS A 526 17.03 8.99 -3.28
N LYS A 527 17.23 9.84 -2.26
CA LYS A 527 17.03 9.45 -0.87
C LYS A 527 15.60 8.87 -0.74
N LEU A 528 15.52 7.60 -0.38
CA LEU A 528 14.25 6.93 -0.16
C LEU A 528 13.76 7.30 1.24
N ASP A 529 12.50 7.72 1.32
CA ASP A 529 11.76 7.68 2.57
C ASP A 529 11.21 6.25 2.78
N GLU A 530 10.61 6.02 3.93
CA GLU A 530 10.06 4.71 4.31
C GLU A 530 8.99 4.21 3.32
N GLU A 531 8.09 5.09 2.87
CA GLU A 531 7.05 4.75 1.91
C GLU A 531 7.65 4.41 0.54
N GLY A 532 8.62 5.17 0.09
CA GLY A 532 9.35 4.92 -1.14
C GLY A 532 10.11 3.60 -1.11
N PHE A 533 10.73 3.25 0.02
CA PHE A 533 11.39 1.97 0.22
C PHE A 533 10.40 0.78 0.12
N ILE A 534 9.26 0.87 0.80
CA ILE A 534 8.22 -0.16 0.77
C ILE A 534 7.70 -0.35 -0.67
N ARG A 535 7.40 0.73 -1.37
CA ARG A 535 6.98 0.67 -2.78
C ARG A 535 8.03 0.01 -3.67
N TYR A 536 9.30 0.33 -3.43
CA TYR A 536 10.39 -0.27 -4.19
C TYR A 536 10.52 -1.78 -3.94
N LEU A 537 10.32 -2.23 -2.71
CA LEU A 537 10.27 -3.66 -2.40
C LEU A 537 9.16 -4.37 -3.18
N PHE A 538 7.96 -3.81 -3.24
CA PHE A 538 6.86 -4.37 -4.04
C PHE A 538 7.19 -4.41 -5.53
N GLN A 539 7.88 -3.39 -6.06
CA GLN A 539 8.32 -3.39 -7.45
C GLN A 539 9.33 -4.51 -7.73
N LEU A 540 10.28 -4.71 -6.83
CA LEU A 540 11.27 -5.78 -6.97
C LEU A 540 10.63 -7.17 -6.92
N GLU A 541 9.67 -7.38 -6.01
CA GLU A 541 8.92 -8.63 -5.93
C GLU A 541 8.15 -8.91 -7.22
N PHE A 542 7.46 -7.91 -7.74
CA PHE A 542 6.73 -8.06 -9.00
C PHE A 542 7.64 -8.49 -10.16
N VAL A 543 8.80 -7.85 -10.32
CA VAL A 543 9.73 -8.21 -11.41
C VAL A 543 10.43 -9.54 -11.17
N LEU A 544 10.59 -9.97 -9.89
CA LEU A 544 11.07 -11.31 -9.55
C LEU A 544 10.05 -12.37 -9.94
N GLU A 545 8.78 -12.19 -9.56
CA GLU A 545 7.71 -13.14 -9.89
C GLU A 545 7.45 -13.22 -11.41
N ALA A 546 7.62 -12.10 -12.11
CA ALA A 546 7.60 -12.08 -13.59
C ALA A 546 8.84 -12.75 -14.24
N GLY A 547 9.78 -13.27 -13.44
CA GLY A 547 10.99 -13.93 -13.93
C GLY A 547 11.98 -12.98 -14.63
N ARG A 548 11.84 -11.67 -14.46
CA ARG A 548 12.67 -10.64 -15.12
C ARG A 548 13.97 -10.36 -14.37
N ILE A 549 14.02 -10.68 -13.09
CA ILE A 549 15.24 -10.63 -12.28
C ILE A 549 15.43 -11.93 -11.52
N SER A 550 16.67 -12.21 -11.15
CA SER A 550 17.01 -13.34 -10.28
C SER A 550 16.85 -12.97 -8.80
N LEU A 551 16.73 -13.98 -7.93
CA LEU A 551 16.74 -13.78 -6.48
C LEU A 551 18.03 -13.07 -6.00
N GLN A 552 19.16 -13.33 -6.66
CA GLN A 552 20.42 -12.65 -6.37
C GLN A 552 20.34 -11.16 -6.70
N THR A 553 19.75 -10.81 -7.85
CA THR A 553 19.53 -9.41 -8.23
C THR A 553 18.57 -8.71 -7.26
N LEU A 554 17.46 -9.34 -6.88
CA LEU A 554 16.54 -8.83 -5.85
C LEU A 554 17.31 -8.52 -4.57
N ASN A 555 18.10 -9.46 -4.06
CA ASN A 555 18.88 -9.29 -2.83
C ASN A 555 19.85 -8.10 -2.92
N MET A 556 20.52 -7.91 -4.06
CA MET A 556 21.42 -6.77 -4.29
C MET A 556 20.65 -5.44 -4.26
N GLU A 557 19.53 -5.38 -4.94
CA GLU A 557 18.74 -4.13 -5.07
C GLU A 557 18.05 -3.76 -3.76
N VAL A 558 17.54 -4.75 -3.01
CA VAL A 558 16.99 -4.51 -1.65
C VAL A 558 18.07 -3.99 -0.71
N THR A 559 19.28 -4.57 -0.77
CA THR A 559 20.43 -4.11 0.00
C THR A 559 20.77 -2.66 -0.29
N ARG A 560 20.84 -2.32 -1.57
CA ARG A 560 21.15 -0.95 -2.05
C ARG A 560 20.06 0.04 -1.63
N ALA A 561 18.79 -0.34 -1.78
CA ALA A 561 17.69 0.51 -1.37
C ALA A 561 17.67 0.75 0.15
N PHE A 562 17.97 -0.28 0.94
CA PHE A 562 18.08 -0.14 2.39
C PHE A 562 19.23 0.80 2.81
N GLN A 563 20.39 0.72 2.15
CA GLN A 563 21.50 1.65 2.38
C GLN A 563 21.10 3.09 2.09
N ASN A 564 20.34 3.33 0.99
CA ASN A 564 19.85 4.65 0.63
C ASN A 564 18.78 5.19 1.61
N LEU A 565 17.97 4.31 2.21
CA LEU A 565 17.02 4.70 3.24
C LEU A 565 17.71 5.16 4.52
N MET A 566 18.86 4.53 4.85
CA MET A 566 19.59 4.77 6.09
C MET A 566 20.68 5.86 5.97
N ALA A 567 20.99 6.34 4.75
CA ALA A 567 21.87 7.47 4.49
C ALA A 567 21.14 8.80 4.60
#